data_928a2aa649a69cf4b22162a82bc4a157
#
_entry.id   928a2aa649a69cf4b22162a82bc4a157
#
_cell.length_a   1.000
_cell.length_b   1.000
_cell.length_c   1.000
_cell.angle_alpha   90.00
_cell.angle_beta   90.00
_cell.angle_gamma   90.00
#
_symmetry.space_group_name_H-M   'P 1'
#
loop_
_entity.id
_entity.type
_entity.pdbx_description
1 polymer ?
#
loop_
_entity_poly.entity_id
_entity_poly.type
_entity_poly.pdbx_seq_one_letter_code
_entity_poly.pdbx_strand_id
1 'polypeptide(L)'
;IEQLPANMVDRVEVMRGGGSALFGSSAIAGTINIITKEPVRNSAAISHTTTSIGGSSAFHNTTDINASIVSEDNMLGLAVFGQNTSKDAWDANGDGFTELSKISGQTVGFRGYIKTGLYSKLTAEYHHLEEFRRGGDNLDLPPHESMIAEQTKHGINTGGLKFDWFSKDQKHRLNAFVSLQHINRESYYGAGQDPNAYGETEDLTWVGG
;
A
#
# COMPACT_ATOMS: atom_id res chain seq x y z
N ILE A 1 6.23 0.26 2.63
CA ILE A 1 5.39 0.91 3.66
C ILE A 1 4.86 2.25 3.14
N GLU A 2 5.67 3.05 2.48
CA GLU A 2 5.28 4.37 1.94
C GLU A 2 4.13 4.31 0.91
N GLN A 3 3.92 3.17 0.30
CA GLN A 3 2.89 2.94 -0.72
C GLN A 3 1.50 2.64 -0.13
N LEU A 4 1.41 2.40 1.18
CA LEU A 4 0.13 2.13 1.83
C LEU A 4 -0.53 3.43 2.28
N PRO A 5 -1.78 3.70 1.86
CA PRO A 5 -2.50 4.90 2.29
C PRO A 5 -2.69 4.94 3.80
N ALA A 6 -2.26 6.02 4.43
CA ALA A 6 -2.41 6.18 5.88
C ALA A 6 -3.88 6.15 6.34
N ASN A 7 -4.80 6.55 5.47
CA ASN A 7 -6.23 6.58 5.75
C ASN A 7 -6.85 5.18 5.93
N MET A 8 -6.23 4.12 5.39
CA MET A 8 -6.68 2.74 5.58
C MET A 8 -6.11 2.07 6.84
N VAL A 9 -5.04 2.64 7.42
CA VAL A 9 -4.34 2.04 8.54
C VAL A 9 -5.07 2.37 9.86
N ASP A 10 -5.36 1.34 10.66
CA ASP A 10 -5.83 1.48 12.04
C ASP A 10 -4.64 1.67 12.98
N ARG A 11 -3.67 0.75 12.90
CA ARG A 11 -2.45 0.80 13.71
C ARG A 11 -1.31 0.02 13.06
N VAL A 12 -0.11 0.32 13.52
CA VAL A 12 1.11 -0.38 13.16
C VAL A 12 1.67 -1.05 14.40
N GLU A 13 1.91 -2.35 14.32
CA GLU A 13 2.53 -3.13 15.38
C GLU A 13 3.96 -3.48 14.98
N VAL A 14 4.93 -3.13 15.80
CA VAL A 14 6.34 -3.41 15.57
C VAL A 14 6.81 -4.44 16.60
N MET A 15 7.13 -5.63 16.13
CA MET A 15 7.74 -6.67 16.93
C MET A 15 9.25 -6.71 16.66
N ARG A 16 10.04 -6.56 17.70
CA ARG A 16 11.50 -6.63 17.64
C ARG A 16 11.97 -8.04 18.01
N GLY A 17 12.89 -8.58 17.23
CA GLY A 17 13.40 -9.95 17.44
C GLY A 17 12.67 -10.99 16.60
N GLY A 18 13.06 -12.26 16.75
CA GLY A 18 12.57 -13.34 15.89
C GLY A 18 11.07 -13.58 16.02
N GLY A 19 10.37 -13.35 14.93
CA GLY A 19 8.94 -13.62 14.77
C GLY A 19 8.63 -14.79 13.84
N SER A 20 9.64 -15.58 13.46
CA SER A 20 9.56 -16.60 12.42
C SER A 20 8.50 -17.70 12.69
N ALA A 21 8.21 -17.98 13.94
CA ALA A 21 7.16 -18.95 14.30
C ALA A 21 5.74 -18.50 13.93
N LEU A 22 5.51 -17.17 13.84
CA LEU A 22 4.20 -16.60 13.53
C LEU A 22 4.12 -16.01 12.12
N PHE A 23 5.24 -15.49 11.60
CA PHE A 23 5.27 -14.67 10.37
C PHE A 23 6.19 -15.24 9.29
N GLY A 24 6.66 -16.49 9.46
CA GLY A 24 7.51 -17.19 8.49
C GLY A 24 8.99 -16.89 8.63
N SER A 25 9.80 -17.61 7.84
CA SER A 25 11.28 -17.63 7.95
C SER A 25 11.94 -16.26 7.71
N SER A 26 11.28 -15.35 7.02
CA SER A 26 11.80 -14.00 6.74
C SER A 26 11.78 -13.06 7.95
N ALA A 27 11.02 -13.38 9.01
CA ALA A 27 10.86 -12.56 10.20
C ALA A 27 11.94 -12.79 11.26
N ILE A 28 13.22 -12.80 10.87
CA ILE A 28 14.36 -13.08 11.76
C ILE A 28 14.72 -11.86 12.61
N ALA A 29 14.75 -10.67 12.02
CA ALA A 29 15.17 -9.43 12.69
C ALA A 29 14.00 -8.68 13.35
N GLY A 30 12.77 -8.98 12.95
CA GLY A 30 11.55 -8.36 13.44
C GLY A 30 10.43 -8.36 12.41
N THR A 31 9.28 -7.86 12.82
CA THR A 31 8.09 -7.78 11.98
C THR A 31 7.40 -6.43 12.17
N ILE A 32 7.00 -5.82 11.06
CA ILE A 32 6.08 -4.68 11.05
C ILE A 32 4.75 -5.19 10.54
N ASN A 33 3.74 -5.22 11.41
CA ASN A 33 2.40 -5.64 11.08
C ASN A 33 1.49 -4.41 10.95
N ILE A 34 0.93 -4.20 9.76
CA ILE A 34 0.03 -3.10 9.47
C ILE A 34 -1.40 -3.62 9.50
N ILE A 35 -2.18 -3.07 10.43
CA ILE A 35 -3.56 -3.47 10.63
C ILE A 35 -4.47 -2.42 10.00
N THR A 36 -5.30 -2.86 9.07
CA THR A 36 -6.24 -2.01 8.36
C THR A 36 -7.52 -1.80 9.18
N LYS A 37 -8.17 -0.63 8.98
CA LYS A 37 -9.42 -0.29 9.65
C LYS A 37 -10.53 -1.28 9.33
N GLU A 38 -11.25 -1.72 10.35
CA GLU A 38 -12.50 -2.44 10.17
C GLU A 38 -13.68 -1.47 10.08
N PRO A 39 -14.71 -1.76 9.26
CA PRO A 39 -15.94 -1.00 9.27
C PRO A 39 -16.72 -1.29 10.56
N VAL A 40 -16.82 -0.29 11.45
CA VAL A 40 -17.50 -0.39 12.74
C VAL A 40 -18.72 0.53 12.86
N ARG A 41 -18.85 1.47 11.92
CA ARG A 41 -19.95 2.45 11.86
C ARG A 41 -20.07 3.01 10.45
N ASN A 42 -21.23 3.56 10.15
CA ASN A 42 -21.43 4.33 8.90
C ASN A 42 -20.62 5.61 8.96
N SER A 43 -19.79 5.84 7.98
CA SER A 43 -18.97 7.05 7.87
C SER A 43 -18.53 7.30 6.45
N ALA A 44 -18.29 8.55 6.11
CA ALA A 44 -17.60 8.94 4.88
C ALA A 44 -16.71 10.15 5.18
N ALA A 45 -15.54 10.17 4.58
CA ALA A 45 -14.61 11.28 4.67
C ALA A 45 -13.83 11.44 3.37
N ILE A 46 -13.55 12.67 3.03
CA ILE A 46 -12.61 13.07 1.99
C ILE A 46 -11.65 14.07 2.60
N SER A 47 -10.37 13.93 2.28
CA SER A 47 -9.35 14.89 2.66
C SER A 47 -8.45 15.21 1.48
N HIS A 48 -7.96 16.43 1.43
CA HIS A 48 -6.96 16.88 0.47
C HIS A 48 -5.87 17.63 1.22
N THR A 49 -4.64 17.25 0.98
CA THR A 49 -3.46 17.88 1.57
C THR A 49 -2.54 18.35 0.47
N THR A 50 -2.17 19.61 0.52
CA THR A 50 -1.15 20.21 -0.35
C THR A 50 0.03 20.64 0.50
N THR A 51 1.23 20.18 0.17
CA THR A 51 2.47 20.54 0.85
C THR A 51 3.41 21.20 -0.14
N SER A 52 3.88 22.43 0.13
CA SER A 52 4.94 23.08 -0.63
C SER A 52 6.29 22.48 -0.25
N ILE A 53 7.11 22.16 -1.24
CA ILE A 53 8.43 21.56 -1.06
C ILE A 53 9.47 22.67 -1.06
N GLY A 54 10.24 22.79 0.04
CA GLY A 54 11.32 23.76 0.16
C GLY A 54 10.91 25.23 0.02
N GLY A 55 9.61 25.56 0.14
CA GLY A 55 9.10 26.90 -0.13
C GLY A 55 9.10 27.29 -1.61
N SER A 56 9.30 26.32 -2.50
CA SER A 56 9.34 26.47 -3.95
C SER A 56 7.95 26.35 -4.58
N SER A 57 7.90 26.36 -5.91
CA SER A 57 6.70 26.07 -6.70
C SER A 57 6.42 24.56 -6.86
N ALA A 58 7.24 23.70 -6.27
CA ALA A 58 7.01 22.27 -6.27
C ALA A 58 6.05 21.87 -5.13
N PHE A 59 5.07 21.03 -5.44
CA PHE A 59 4.02 20.64 -4.51
C PHE A 59 3.91 19.11 -4.40
N HIS A 60 3.50 18.68 -3.23
CA HIS A 60 3.01 17.34 -3.00
C HIS A 60 1.53 17.41 -2.63
N ASN A 61 0.69 16.84 -3.47
CA ASN A 61 -0.76 16.79 -3.30
C ASN A 61 -1.19 15.36 -3.01
N THR A 62 -2.01 15.18 -1.99
CA THR A 62 -2.62 13.90 -1.66
C THR A 62 -4.12 14.10 -1.43
N THR A 63 -4.93 13.31 -2.12
CA THR A 63 -6.37 13.25 -1.93
C THR A 63 -6.75 11.88 -1.44
N ASP A 64 -7.41 11.81 -0.30
CA ASP A 64 -7.89 10.57 0.32
C ASP A 64 -9.40 10.55 0.37
N ILE A 65 -9.98 9.39 0.08
CA ILE A 65 -11.40 9.11 0.23
C ILE A 65 -11.52 7.83 1.06
N ASN A 66 -12.41 7.84 2.04
CA ASN A 66 -12.82 6.63 2.74
C ASN A 66 -14.29 6.68 3.10
N ALA A 67 -14.94 5.53 3.03
CA ALA A 67 -16.32 5.37 3.45
C ALA A 67 -16.52 3.97 4.06
N SER A 68 -17.42 3.88 5.00
CA SER A 68 -17.84 2.60 5.58
C SER A 68 -19.32 2.56 5.82
N ILE A 69 -19.89 1.38 5.61
CA ILE A 69 -21.28 1.05 5.91
C ILE A 69 -21.31 -0.22 6.76
N VAL A 70 -22.22 -0.23 7.72
CA VAL A 70 -22.44 -1.34 8.62
C VAL A 70 -23.93 -1.55 8.76
N SER A 71 -24.40 -2.80 8.68
CA SER A 71 -25.79 -3.14 8.91
C SER A 71 -26.22 -2.85 10.36
N GLU A 72 -27.51 -2.56 10.60
CA GLU A 72 -28.04 -2.22 11.92
C GLU A 72 -27.78 -3.33 12.96
N ASP A 73 -27.80 -4.58 12.52
CA ASP A 73 -27.52 -5.75 13.35
C ASP A 73 -26.02 -6.05 13.51
N ASN A 74 -25.14 -5.24 12.88
CA ASN A 74 -23.70 -5.44 12.83
C ASN A 74 -23.26 -6.80 12.26
N MET A 75 -24.10 -7.44 11.44
CA MET A 75 -23.78 -8.70 10.79
C MET A 75 -22.93 -8.52 9.52
N LEU A 76 -23.05 -7.36 8.87
CA LEU A 76 -22.32 -6.99 7.65
C LEU A 76 -21.61 -5.66 7.85
N GLY A 77 -20.39 -5.57 7.35
CA GLY A 77 -19.68 -4.29 7.27
C GLY A 77 -18.80 -4.24 6.01
N LEU A 78 -18.76 -3.08 5.37
CA LEU A 78 -17.90 -2.80 4.22
C LEU A 78 -17.26 -1.44 4.40
N ALA A 79 -15.94 -1.38 4.27
CA ALA A 79 -15.16 -0.16 4.13
C ALA A 79 -14.52 -0.11 2.76
N VAL A 80 -14.55 1.04 2.12
CA VAL A 80 -13.84 1.34 0.88
C VAL A 80 -12.91 2.52 1.12
N PHE A 81 -11.78 2.52 0.45
CA PHE A 81 -10.80 3.61 0.53
C PHE A 81 -10.17 3.84 -0.83
N GLY A 82 -9.75 5.06 -1.06
CA GLY A 82 -8.99 5.47 -2.23
C GLY A 82 -8.02 6.58 -1.87
N GLN A 83 -6.90 6.62 -2.58
CA GLN A 83 -5.92 7.69 -2.50
C GLN A 83 -5.41 8.02 -3.89
N ASN A 84 -5.26 9.30 -4.16
CA ASN A 84 -4.48 9.81 -5.28
C ASN A 84 -3.38 10.69 -4.74
N THR A 85 -2.14 10.45 -5.14
CA THR A 85 -0.97 11.25 -4.75
C THR A 85 -0.23 11.73 -5.98
N SER A 86 0.23 12.97 -5.94
CA SER A 86 1.06 13.58 -6.97
C SER A 86 2.09 14.48 -6.32
N LYS A 87 3.35 14.21 -6.53
CA LYS A 87 4.48 15.01 -6.05
C LYS A 87 5.31 15.49 -7.23
N ASP A 88 5.54 16.78 -7.29
CA ASP A 88 6.46 17.35 -8.27
C ASP A 88 7.90 16.95 -7.94
N ALA A 89 8.71 16.80 -8.97
CA ALA A 89 10.15 16.70 -8.79
C ALA A 89 10.69 18.02 -8.24
N TRP A 90 11.73 17.95 -7.43
CA TRP A 90 12.37 19.13 -6.88
C TRP A 90 13.87 19.02 -6.98
N ASP A 91 14.47 20.00 -7.63
CA ASP A 91 15.89 20.29 -7.72
C ASP A 91 16.17 21.44 -6.74
N ALA A 92 16.87 21.14 -5.64
CA ALA A 92 17.09 22.08 -4.54
C ALA A 92 18.22 23.08 -4.81
N ASN A 93 19.19 22.68 -5.60
CA ASN A 93 20.42 23.46 -5.83
C ASN A 93 20.49 24.08 -7.23
N GLY A 94 19.57 23.69 -8.14
CA GLY A 94 19.46 24.23 -9.50
C GLY A 94 20.52 23.66 -10.47
N ASP A 95 21.03 22.47 -10.20
CA ASP A 95 22.05 21.81 -11.05
C ASP A 95 21.46 20.96 -12.18
N GLY A 96 20.11 20.85 -12.23
CA GLY A 96 19.38 20.09 -13.23
C GLY A 96 19.11 18.65 -12.81
N PHE A 97 19.57 18.22 -11.62
CA PHE A 97 19.28 16.91 -11.04
C PHE A 97 18.32 17.05 -9.86
N THR A 98 17.36 16.14 -9.77
CA THR A 98 16.34 16.20 -8.70
C THR A 98 16.84 15.53 -7.42
N GLU A 99 16.80 16.23 -6.28
CA GLU A 99 16.95 15.63 -4.95
C GLU A 99 15.69 14.93 -4.50
N LEU A 100 14.53 15.34 -5.00
CA LEU A 100 13.27 14.63 -4.75
C LEU A 100 12.63 14.24 -6.08
N SER A 101 12.40 12.95 -6.23
CA SER A 101 11.77 12.38 -7.42
C SER A 101 10.31 12.81 -7.56
N LYS A 102 9.85 12.97 -8.80
CA LYS A 102 8.44 13.04 -9.15
C LYS A 102 7.75 11.73 -8.76
N ILE A 103 6.58 11.83 -8.16
CA ILE A 103 5.73 10.68 -7.82
C ILE A 103 4.32 10.92 -8.33
N SER A 104 3.72 9.89 -8.91
CA SER A 104 2.30 9.82 -9.20
C SER A 104 1.80 8.45 -8.76
N GLY A 105 0.75 8.39 -7.95
CA GLY A 105 0.25 7.12 -7.45
C GLY A 105 -1.24 7.14 -7.20
N GLN A 106 -1.86 5.98 -7.36
CA GLN A 106 -3.26 5.74 -7.07
C GLN A 106 -3.40 4.43 -6.30
N THR A 107 -4.24 4.46 -5.28
CA THR A 107 -4.59 3.26 -4.52
C THR A 107 -6.09 3.21 -4.34
N VAL A 108 -6.66 2.04 -4.51
CA VAL A 108 -8.07 1.78 -4.24
C VAL A 108 -8.21 0.42 -3.57
N GLY A 109 -9.14 0.29 -2.65
CA GLY A 109 -9.36 -0.99 -2.01
C GLY A 109 -10.62 -1.02 -1.16
N PHE A 110 -10.88 -2.22 -0.64
CA PHE A 110 -11.97 -2.45 0.29
C PHE A 110 -11.57 -3.47 1.36
N ARG A 111 -12.27 -3.41 2.48
CA ARG A 111 -12.31 -4.45 3.50
C ARG A 111 -13.74 -4.62 3.98
N GLY A 112 -14.22 -5.85 3.95
CA GLY A 112 -15.56 -6.17 4.40
C GLY A 112 -15.59 -7.41 5.28
N TYR A 113 -16.65 -7.54 6.06
CA TYR A 113 -16.90 -8.73 6.83
C TYR A 113 -18.38 -9.14 6.78
N ILE A 114 -18.59 -10.42 6.98
CA ILE A 114 -19.90 -11.00 7.27
C ILE A 114 -19.76 -11.91 8.50
N LYS A 115 -20.62 -11.71 9.50
CA LYS A 115 -20.80 -12.66 10.59
C LYS A 115 -21.72 -13.77 10.11
N THR A 116 -21.19 -14.98 9.96
CA THR A 116 -21.94 -16.15 9.49
C THR A 116 -22.69 -16.85 10.61
N GLY A 117 -22.58 -16.32 11.83
CA GLY A 117 -23.26 -16.76 13.04
C GLY A 117 -22.78 -15.95 14.25
N LEU A 118 -23.29 -16.29 15.44
CA LEU A 118 -22.93 -15.58 16.69
C LEU A 118 -21.44 -15.68 17.04
N TYR A 119 -20.77 -16.71 16.56
CA TYR A 119 -19.40 -17.04 16.94
C TYR A 119 -18.47 -17.17 15.72
N SER A 120 -18.92 -16.75 14.54
CA SER A 120 -18.12 -16.88 13.32
C SER A 120 -18.17 -15.62 12.45
N LYS A 121 -17.04 -15.28 11.86
CA LYS A 121 -16.86 -14.12 10.99
C LYS A 121 -15.97 -14.48 9.80
N LEU A 122 -16.42 -14.13 8.61
CA LEU A 122 -15.61 -14.12 7.40
C LEU A 122 -15.22 -12.66 7.08
N THR A 123 -13.95 -12.43 6.83
CA THR A 123 -13.43 -11.13 6.42
C THR A 123 -12.78 -11.28 5.05
N ALA A 124 -13.05 -10.34 4.16
CA ALA A 124 -12.40 -10.23 2.85
C ALA A 124 -11.79 -8.85 2.69
N GLU A 125 -10.61 -8.77 2.07
CA GLU A 125 -9.97 -7.51 1.72
C GLU A 125 -9.29 -7.61 0.37
N TYR A 126 -9.22 -6.48 -0.32
CA TYR A 126 -8.47 -6.32 -1.54
C TYR A 126 -8.05 -4.87 -1.69
N HIS A 127 -6.84 -4.67 -2.21
CA HIS A 127 -6.39 -3.37 -2.68
C HIS A 127 -5.50 -3.50 -3.90
N HIS A 128 -5.61 -2.49 -4.75
CA HIS A 128 -4.79 -2.26 -5.92
C HIS A 128 -4.05 -0.94 -5.76
N LEU A 129 -2.78 -0.95 -6.10
CA LEU A 129 -1.91 0.22 -6.07
C LEU A 129 -1.15 0.32 -7.39
N GLU A 130 -1.15 1.53 -7.96
CA GLU A 130 -0.24 1.90 -9.03
C GLU A 130 0.62 3.07 -8.57
N GLU A 131 1.92 3.01 -8.83
CA GLU A 131 2.85 4.08 -8.52
C GLU A 131 3.88 4.24 -9.64
N PHE A 132 4.10 5.48 -10.02
CA PHE A 132 5.18 5.90 -10.90
C PHE A 132 6.10 6.85 -10.15
N ARG A 133 7.42 6.59 -10.20
CA ARG A 133 8.48 7.47 -9.70
C ARG A 133 9.46 7.76 -10.80
N ARG A 134 9.96 9.01 -10.87
CA ARG A 134 10.96 9.44 -11.81
C ARG A 134 11.86 10.50 -11.17
N GLY A 135 13.16 10.23 -11.09
CA GLY A 135 14.20 11.13 -10.62
C GLY A 135 15.39 11.19 -11.58
N GLY A 136 16.31 12.08 -11.30
CA GLY A 136 17.48 12.37 -12.12
C GLY A 136 17.34 13.67 -12.90
N ASP A 137 17.89 13.71 -14.11
CA ASP A 137 17.80 14.83 -15.03
C ASP A 137 16.82 14.56 -16.19
N ASN A 138 16.51 15.60 -16.98
CA ASN A 138 15.71 15.53 -18.20
C ASN A 138 14.42 14.69 -18.03
N LEU A 139 13.62 15.03 -17.03
CA LEU A 139 12.44 14.24 -16.62
C LEU A 139 11.37 14.05 -17.70
N ASP A 140 11.38 14.89 -18.74
CA ASP A 140 10.45 14.85 -19.88
C ASP A 140 10.90 13.86 -20.97
N LEU A 141 12.15 13.38 -20.90
CA LEU A 141 12.70 12.39 -21.83
C LEU A 141 12.57 10.96 -21.26
N PRO A 142 12.60 9.94 -22.13
CA PRO A 142 12.78 8.55 -21.68
C PRO A 142 14.00 8.42 -20.78
N PRO A 143 13.98 7.56 -19.75
CA PRO A 143 15.05 7.52 -18.76
C PRO A 143 16.43 7.15 -19.36
N HIS A 144 16.46 6.37 -20.44
CA HIS A 144 17.70 6.02 -21.14
C HIS A 144 18.30 7.15 -22.00
N GLU A 145 17.61 8.29 -22.14
CA GLU A 145 18.10 9.50 -22.81
C GLU A 145 18.61 10.54 -21.82
N SER A 146 18.55 10.24 -20.52
CA SER A 146 19.05 11.08 -19.44
C SER A 146 20.49 10.71 -19.06
N MET A 147 21.23 11.68 -18.50
CA MET A 147 22.58 11.42 -18.01
C MET A 147 22.59 10.57 -16.74
N ILE A 148 21.62 10.83 -15.84
CA ILE A 148 21.35 10.01 -14.65
C ILE A 148 19.84 9.91 -14.51
N ALA A 149 19.34 8.70 -14.44
CA ALA A 149 17.92 8.48 -14.24
C ALA A 149 17.62 7.30 -13.32
N GLU A 150 16.65 7.51 -12.45
CA GLU A 150 15.91 6.46 -11.79
C GLU A 150 14.44 6.55 -12.17
N GLN A 151 13.86 5.44 -12.55
CA GLN A 151 12.43 5.33 -12.81
C GLN A 151 11.92 4.01 -12.30
N THR A 152 10.77 4.04 -11.64
CA THR A 152 10.06 2.84 -11.26
C THR A 152 8.58 2.98 -11.52
N LYS A 153 7.97 1.90 -12.01
CA LYS A 153 6.52 1.72 -12.06
C LYS A 153 6.17 0.48 -11.28
N HIS A 154 5.25 0.61 -10.36
CA HIS A 154 4.72 -0.51 -9.59
C HIS A 154 3.25 -0.68 -9.85
N GLY A 155 2.83 -1.92 -10.08
CA GLY A 155 1.45 -2.37 -10.02
C GLY A 155 1.35 -3.47 -8.98
N ILE A 156 0.61 -3.22 -7.88
CA ILE A 156 0.51 -4.15 -6.76
C ILE A 156 -0.95 -4.49 -6.52
N ASN A 157 -1.26 -5.77 -6.55
CA ASN A 157 -2.56 -6.31 -6.17
C ASN A 157 -2.39 -7.15 -4.92
N THR A 158 -3.15 -6.86 -3.88
CA THR A 158 -3.17 -7.66 -2.66
C THR A 158 -4.59 -7.98 -2.26
N GLY A 159 -4.83 -9.24 -1.92
CA GLY A 159 -6.14 -9.71 -1.46
C GLY A 159 -6.02 -10.75 -0.35
N GLY A 160 -7.04 -10.84 0.48
CA GLY A 160 -7.06 -11.79 1.58
C GLY A 160 -8.47 -12.20 1.98
N LEU A 161 -8.56 -13.43 2.46
CA LEU A 161 -9.74 -13.97 3.11
C LEU A 161 -9.33 -14.50 4.48
N LYS A 162 -10.15 -14.24 5.48
CA LYS A 162 -9.94 -14.73 6.84
C LYS A 162 -11.25 -15.24 7.42
N PHE A 163 -11.23 -16.43 7.99
CA PHE A 163 -12.35 -17.01 8.74
C PHE A 163 -11.97 -17.15 10.20
N ASP A 164 -12.77 -16.56 11.08
CA ASP A 164 -12.66 -16.65 12.53
C ASP A 164 -13.87 -17.42 13.07
N TRP A 165 -13.62 -18.40 13.92
CA TRP A 165 -14.65 -19.15 14.62
C TRP A 165 -14.27 -19.36 16.10
N PHE A 166 -15.27 -19.27 16.98
CA PHE A 166 -15.16 -19.54 18.41
C PHE A 166 -16.21 -20.56 18.83
N SER A 167 -15.84 -21.47 19.71
CA SER A 167 -16.85 -22.34 20.34
C SER A 167 -17.74 -21.53 21.28
N LYS A 168 -18.95 -22.01 21.51
CA LYS A 168 -19.95 -21.35 22.38
C LYS A 168 -19.45 -21.16 23.82
N ASP A 169 -18.61 -22.06 24.31
CA ASP A 169 -17.98 -22.01 25.64
C ASP A 169 -16.64 -21.22 25.64
N GLN A 170 -16.27 -20.65 24.49
CA GLN A 170 -15.05 -19.87 24.27
C GLN A 170 -13.72 -20.61 24.58
N LYS A 171 -13.77 -21.94 24.72
CA LYS A 171 -12.57 -22.75 24.98
C LYS A 171 -11.80 -23.10 23.72
N HIS A 172 -12.46 -23.06 22.57
CA HIS A 172 -11.84 -23.40 21.28
C HIS A 172 -11.94 -22.21 20.33
N ARG A 173 -10.86 -21.96 19.61
CA ARG A 173 -10.77 -20.93 18.58
C ARG A 173 -10.14 -21.52 17.33
N LEU A 174 -10.76 -21.26 16.18
CA LEU A 174 -10.19 -21.54 14.86
C LEU A 174 -10.01 -20.22 14.12
N ASN A 175 -8.82 -20.01 13.59
CA ASN A 175 -8.55 -18.99 12.59
C ASN A 175 -8.00 -19.68 11.35
N ALA A 176 -8.56 -19.39 10.19
CA ALA A 176 -8.05 -19.80 8.90
C ALA A 176 -7.93 -18.57 8.02
N PHE A 177 -6.85 -18.44 7.26
CA PHE A 177 -6.66 -17.31 6.35
C PHE A 177 -5.89 -17.70 5.11
N VAL A 178 -6.09 -16.94 4.05
CA VAL A 178 -5.26 -16.93 2.85
C VAL A 178 -5.05 -15.49 2.41
N SER A 179 -3.84 -15.16 2.05
CA SER A 179 -3.46 -13.85 1.47
C SER A 179 -2.66 -14.08 0.20
N LEU A 180 -2.94 -13.26 -0.81
CA LEU A 180 -2.29 -13.28 -2.11
C LEU A 180 -1.78 -11.87 -2.40
N GLN A 181 -0.55 -11.77 -2.91
CA GLN A 181 0.01 -10.54 -3.41
C GLN A 181 0.66 -10.79 -4.76
N HIS A 182 0.32 -9.95 -5.73
CA HIS A 182 0.92 -9.92 -7.06
C HIS A 182 1.55 -8.55 -7.29
N ILE A 183 2.84 -8.53 -7.61
CA ILE A 183 3.63 -7.33 -7.83
C ILE A 183 4.19 -7.38 -9.25
N ASN A 184 3.89 -6.34 -10.03
CA ASN A 184 4.58 -6.01 -11.27
C ASN A 184 5.43 -4.77 -11.04
N ARG A 185 6.71 -4.83 -11.38
CA ARG A 185 7.63 -3.73 -11.29
C ARG A 185 8.44 -3.60 -12.57
N GLU A 186 8.33 -2.44 -13.21
CA GLU A 186 9.27 -1.97 -14.21
C GLU A 186 10.24 -0.98 -13.57
N SER A 187 11.51 -1.06 -13.87
CA SER A 187 12.53 -0.16 -13.32
C SER A 187 13.56 0.24 -14.35
N TYR A 188 14.12 1.41 -14.16
CA TYR A 188 15.31 1.87 -14.83
C TYR A 188 16.21 2.50 -13.78
N TYR A 189 17.48 2.10 -13.76
CA TYR A 189 18.52 2.69 -12.93
C TYR A 189 19.77 2.80 -13.77
N GLY A 190 20.01 3.95 -14.37
CA GLY A 190 21.08 4.12 -15.34
C GLY A 190 21.74 5.49 -15.30
N ALA A 191 22.95 5.53 -15.84
CA ALA A 191 23.73 6.74 -16.07
C ALA A 191 24.40 6.67 -17.45
N GLY A 192 24.68 7.84 -18.03
CA GLY A 192 25.37 7.93 -19.30
C GLY A 192 24.55 7.45 -20.49
N GLN A 193 23.23 7.59 -20.42
CA GLN A 193 22.31 7.24 -21.51
C GLN A 193 22.34 5.73 -21.87
N ASP A 194 22.35 4.85 -20.87
CA ASP A 194 22.43 3.41 -21.07
C ASP A 194 21.05 2.82 -21.46
N PRO A 195 20.86 2.29 -22.69
CA PRO A 195 19.60 1.70 -23.11
C PRO A 195 19.33 0.30 -22.50
N ASN A 196 20.30 -0.28 -21.78
CA ASN A 196 20.22 -1.62 -21.21
C ASN A 196 19.92 -1.64 -19.70
N ALA A 197 19.78 -0.46 -19.06
CA ALA A 197 19.56 -0.34 -17.60
C ALA A 197 18.10 -0.54 -17.18
N TYR A 198 17.28 -1.17 -18.02
CA TYR A 198 15.90 -1.55 -17.69
C TYR A 198 15.85 -2.88 -16.94
N GLY A 199 14.95 -2.96 -15.99
CA GLY A 199 14.63 -4.19 -15.26
C GLY A 199 13.14 -4.37 -15.12
N GLU A 200 12.71 -5.61 -15.18
CA GLU A 200 11.32 -6.02 -14.95
C GLU A 200 11.29 -7.14 -13.92
N THR A 201 10.34 -7.09 -13.02
CA THR A 201 10.13 -8.12 -11.99
C THR A 201 8.64 -8.37 -11.84
N GLU A 202 8.26 -9.63 -11.86
CA GLU A 202 6.93 -10.08 -11.53
C GLU A 202 7.00 -11.09 -10.39
N ASP A 203 6.29 -10.83 -9.30
CA ASP A 203 6.26 -11.68 -8.11
C ASP A 203 4.82 -12.02 -7.74
N LEU A 204 4.56 -13.30 -7.51
CA LEU A 204 3.32 -13.79 -6.93
C LEU A 204 3.62 -14.49 -5.61
N THR A 205 3.16 -13.92 -4.52
CA THR A 205 3.33 -14.48 -3.18
C THR A 205 1.98 -14.85 -2.58
N TRP A 206 1.90 -16.01 -1.94
CA TRP A 206 0.73 -16.40 -1.18
C TRP A 206 1.13 -16.93 0.20
N VAL A 207 0.27 -16.69 1.18
CA VAL A 207 0.42 -17.16 2.55
C VAL A 207 -0.92 -17.65 3.04
N GLY A 208 -0.94 -18.78 3.74
CA GLY A 208 -2.16 -19.35 4.33
C GLY A 208 -1.87 -20.10 5.61
N GLY A 209 -2.86 -20.19 6.46
CA GLY A 209 -2.79 -20.89 7.74
C GLY A 209 -4.16 -21.08 8.40
#